data_13195b17ad771e70fdab6a4df7b48f5b
#
_entry.id   13195b17ad771e70fdab6a4df7b48f5b
#
_cell.length_a   1.000
_cell.length_b   1.000
_cell.length_c   1.000
_cell.angle_alpha   90.00
_cell.angle_beta   90.00
_cell.angle_gamma   90.00
#
_symmetry.space_group_name_H-M   'P 1'
#
loop_
_entity.id
_entity.type
_entity.pdbx_description
1 polymer ?
#
loop_
_entity_poly.entity_id
_entity_poly.type
_entity_poly.pdbx_seq_one_letter_code
_entity_poly.pdbx_strand_id
1 'polypeptide(L)'
;MAGRTGTYDPKTEMWSNVIYMPCTKENNFVPEFPKEDPDIIYLCLPNNPTGTTITKDQLQEWVDYANRIGAVIIYDGAYEAYISEDNVAHTIYECEGARTCAIELKSFSKNAGFTGVRLGYAVVPKDLKCGEVSLHQMWARRHGTKFNGAPYIVQRAGEAVYSEAGKAQLKEQVAYYMKNAAAIKGGLQNAGFEVFGGVN
;
A
#
# COMPACT_ATOMS: atom_id res chain seq x y z
N MET A 1 2.13 13.04 -7.29
CA MET A 1 0.94 13.78 -6.81
C MET A 1 1.30 15.17 -6.30
N ALA A 2 2.31 15.30 -5.47
CA ALA A 2 2.74 16.58 -4.89
C ALA A 2 2.95 17.71 -5.91
N GLY A 3 3.54 17.42 -7.06
CA GLY A 3 3.81 18.41 -8.10
C GLY A 3 2.61 19.09 -8.76
N ARG A 4 1.38 18.71 -8.40
CA ARG A 4 0.14 19.37 -8.89
C ARG A 4 -0.57 20.20 -7.84
N THR A 5 -0.20 20.08 -6.58
CA THR A 5 -0.92 20.68 -5.46
C THR A 5 -0.07 21.65 -4.65
N GLY A 6 1.23 21.67 -4.86
CA GLY A 6 2.16 22.50 -4.12
C GLY A 6 3.23 23.12 -5.00
N THR A 7 4.04 23.97 -4.39
CA THR A 7 5.25 24.57 -4.97
C THR A 7 6.47 23.86 -4.39
N TYR A 8 7.38 23.44 -5.26
CA TYR A 8 8.65 22.85 -4.83
C TYR A 8 9.61 23.94 -4.34
N ASP A 9 10.16 23.74 -3.15
CA ASP A 9 11.21 24.59 -2.61
C ASP A 9 12.59 23.90 -2.81
N PRO A 10 13.46 24.43 -3.67
CA PRO A 10 14.75 23.81 -3.94
C PRO A 10 15.75 23.90 -2.77
N LYS A 11 15.48 24.73 -1.74
CA LYS A 11 16.36 24.85 -0.57
C LYS A 11 16.11 23.76 0.45
N THR A 12 14.86 23.36 0.61
CA THR A 12 14.45 22.30 1.55
C THR A 12 14.22 20.98 0.85
N GLU A 13 14.22 20.97 -0.49
CA GLU A 13 13.85 19.83 -1.34
C GLU A 13 12.43 19.29 -1.06
N MET A 14 11.56 20.13 -0.55
CA MET A 14 10.20 19.75 -0.13
C MET A 14 9.14 20.46 -0.98
N TRP A 15 7.98 19.82 -1.06
CA TRP A 15 6.78 20.43 -1.65
C TRP A 15 5.93 21.05 -0.56
N SER A 16 5.42 22.28 -0.79
CA SER A 16 4.35 22.82 0.03
C SER A 16 3.09 21.95 -0.10
N ASN A 17 2.17 21.98 0.82
CA ASN A 17 0.98 21.13 0.87
C ASN A 17 1.27 19.59 0.96
N VAL A 18 2.48 19.23 1.37
CA VAL A 18 2.85 17.84 1.66
C VAL A 18 3.43 17.78 3.05
N ILE A 19 2.79 17.01 3.91
CA ILE A 19 3.31 16.68 5.24
C ILE A 19 4.13 15.40 5.07
N TYR A 20 5.42 15.50 5.35
CA TYR A 20 6.33 14.36 5.27
C TYR A 20 6.35 13.63 6.60
N MET A 21 6.14 12.32 6.55
CA MET A 21 6.23 11.44 7.70
C MET A 21 7.54 10.64 7.61
N PRO A 22 8.58 11.01 8.36
CA PRO A 22 9.86 10.30 8.31
C PRO A 22 9.70 8.85 8.73
N CYS A 23 10.27 7.94 7.93
CA CYS A 23 10.41 6.53 8.25
C CYS A 23 11.90 6.24 8.28
N THR A 24 12.50 6.32 9.46
CA THR A 24 13.94 6.22 9.68
C THR A 24 14.27 5.07 10.63
N LYS A 25 15.56 4.76 10.74
CA LYS A 25 16.06 3.78 11.69
C LYS A 25 15.64 4.09 13.14
N GLU A 26 15.69 5.39 13.50
CA GLU A 26 15.44 5.87 14.87
C GLU A 26 14.00 5.63 15.32
N ASN A 27 13.03 5.65 14.38
CA ASN A 27 11.63 5.33 14.66
C ASN A 27 11.21 3.92 14.19
N ASN A 28 12.19 3.04 13.92
CA ASN A 28 11.96 1.69 13.39
C ASN A 28 11.13 1.67 12.10
N PHE A 29 11.24 2.72 11.29
CA PHE A 29 10.47 2.92 10.05
C PHE A 29 8.95 2.98 10.25
N VAL A 30 8.48 3.21 11.46
CA VAL A 30 7.06 3.41 11.78
C VAL A 30 6.76 4.91 11.66
N PRO A 31 5.88 5.33 10.74
CA PRO A 31 5.54 6.74 10.62
C PRO A 31 4.78 7.23 11.86
N GLU A 32 5.13 8.42 12.32
CA GLU A 32 4.43 9.11 13.42
C GLU A 32 3.25 9.92 12.87
N PHE A 33 2.24 10.12 13.71
CA PHE A 33 1.13 10.98 13.35
C PHE A 33 1.62 12.43 13.12
N PRO A 34 1.17 13.07 12.04
CA PRO A 34 1.56 14.45 11.78
C PRO A 34 0.97 15.42 12.81
N LYS A 35 1.62 16.57 12.98
CA LYS A 35 1.14 17.63 13.89
C LYS A 35 -0.05 18.40 13.33
N GLU A 36 -0.17 18.43 12.01
CA GLU A 36 -1.24 19.07 11.27
C GLU A 36 -2.14 18.01 10.68
N ASP A 37 -3.45 18.18 10.75
CA ASP A 37 -4.40 17.20 10.24
C ASP A 37 -4.43 17.24 8.70
N PRO A 38 -4.05 16.13 8.00
CA PRO A 38 -4.12 16.05 6.55
C PRO A 38 -5.52 15.67 6.06
N ASP A 39 -5.88 16.07 4.84
CA ASP A 39 -7.08 15.57 4.15
C ASP A 39 -6.87 14.14 3.60
N ILE A 40 -5.62 13.83 3.18
CA ILE A 40 -5.26 12.55 2.56
C ILE A 40 -3.98 12.02 3.22
N ILE A 41 -4.01 10.76 3.61
CA ILE A 41 -2.89 10.02 4.13
C ILE A 41 -2.51 8.94 3.11
N TYR A 42 -1.23 8.86 2.71
CA TYR A 42 -0.74 7.80 1.83
C TYR A 42 0.17 6.85 2.61
N LEU A 43 -0.22 5.59 2.71
CA LEU A 43 0.55 4.53 3.36
C LEU A 43 0.86 3.45 2.33
N CYS A 44 2.13 3.11 2.16
CA CYS A 44 2.59 1.98 1.34
C CYS A 44 3.16 0.91 2.29
N LEU A 45 2.46 -0.21 2.45
CA LEU A 45 2.78 -1.25 3.42
C LEU A 45 2.50 -2.66 2.85
N PRO A 46 3.50 -3.54 2.79
CA PRO A 46 4.92 -3.29 3.05
C PRO A 46 5.50 -2.17 2.19
N ASN A 47 6.48 -1.42 2.72
CA ASN A 47 6.94 -0.17 2.12
C ASN A 47 7.99 -0.38 1.03
N ASN A 48 7.84 0.34 -0.06
CA ASN A 48 8.91 0.58 -1.02
C ASN A 48 9.38 2.05 -0.86
N PRO A 49 10.65 2.33 -0.50
CA PRO A 49 11.83 1.47 -0.69
C PRO A 49 12.36 0.75 0.57
N THR A 50 11.79 0.97 1.76
CA THR A 50 12.42 0.52 3.02
C THR A 50 12.31 -0.99 3.26
N GLY A 51 11.33 -1.67 2.64
CA GLY A 51 11.05 -3.08 2.87
C GLY A 51 10.56 -3.37 4.30
N THR A 52 9.97 -2.38 4.95
CA THR A 52 9.42 -2.46 6.31
C THR A 52 7.91 -2.38 6.28
N THR A 53 7.28 -2.78 7.36
CA THR A 53 5.82 -2.69 7.54
C THR A 53 5.49 -2.33 8.99
N ILE A 54 4.22 -2.19 9.29
CA ILE A 54 3.70 -1.94 10.64
C ILE A 54 2.79 -3.08 11.07
N THR A 55 2.58 -3.23 12.35
CA THR A 55 1.65 -4.23 12.88
C THR A 55 0.21 -3.86 12.58
N LYS A 56 -0.70 -4.84 12.68
CA LYS A 56 -2.14 -4.61 12.53
C LYS A 56 -2.66 -3.61 13.56
N ASP A 57 -2.15 -3.65 14.81
CA ASP A 57 -2.55 -2.71 15.85
C ASP A 57 -2.12 -1.28 15.50
N GLN A 58 -0.89 -1.10 15.00
CA GLN A 58 -0.43 0.20 14.51
C GLN A 58 -1.24 0.68 13.31
N LEU A 59 -1.64 -0.21 12.41
CA LEU A 59 -2.51 0.14 11.30
C LEU A 59 -3.91 0.54 11.77
N GLN A 60 -4.43 -0.12 12.82
CA GLN A 60 -5.69 0.26 13.46
C GLN A 60 -5.62 1.70 14.01
N GLU A 61 -4.52 2.08 14.65
CA GLU A 61 -4.34 3.46 15.15
C GLU A 61 -4.41 4.49 14.00
N TRP A 62 -3.88 4.17 12.82
CA TRP A 62 -4.00 5.02 11.62
C TRP A 62 -5.44 5.13 11.11
N VAL A 63 -6.20 4.03 11.15
CA VAL A 63 -7.62 4.02 10.78
C VAL A 63 -8.44 4.86 11.76
N ASP A 64 -8.20 4.72 13.06
CA ASP A 64 -8.85 5.49 14.11
C ASP A 64 -8.52 6.99 13.99
N TYR A 65 -7.24 7.30 13.74
CA TYR A 65 -6.80 8.67 13.49
C TYR A 65 -7.52 9.28 12.29
N ALA A 66 -7.54 8.61 11.15
CA ALA A 66 -8.18 9.10 9.93
C ALA A 66 -9.69 9.33 10.12
N ASN A 67 -10.39 8.39 10.76
CA ASN A 67 -11.81 8.56 11.07
C ASN A 67 -12.06 9.76 12.01
N ARG A 68 -11.19 9.97 13.01
CA ARG A 68 -11.31 11.07 13.96
C ARG A 68 -11.16 12.44 13.32
N ILE A 69 -10.23 12.60 12.36
CA ILE A 69 -9.98 13.87 11.69
C ILE A 69 -10.74 14.03 10.37
N GLY A 70 -11.44 13.01 9.89
CA GLY A 70 -12.16 13.02 8.61
C GLY A 70 -11.27 12.89 7.37
N ALA A 71 -10.06 12.35 7.52
CA ALA A 71 -9.13 12.13 6.41
C ALA A 71 -9.43 10.83 5.64
N VAL A 72 -8.91 10.74 4.41
CA VAL A 72 -8.95 9.52 3.60
C VAL A 72 -7.56 8.90 3.50
N ILE A 73 -7.45 7.64 3.91
CA ILE A 73 -6.24 6.84 3.71
C ILE A 73 -6.25 6.26 2.30
N ILE A 74 -5.18 6.47 1.55
CA ILE A 74 -4.84 5.69 0.35
C ILE A 74 -3.81 4.65 0.78
N TYR A 75 -4.27 3.40 0.91
CA TYR A 75 -3.46 2.27 1.34
C TYR A 75 -2.91 1.53 0.11
N ASP A 76 -1.61 1.64 -0.11
CA ASP A 76 -0.92 0.94 -1.19
C ASP A 76 -0.41 -0.42 -0.70
N GLY A 77 -1.20 -1.46 -0.96
CA GLY A 77 -0.92 -2.85 -0.62
C GLY A 77 -0.28 -3.64 -1.77
N ALA A 78 0.52 -2.99 -2.63
CA ALA A 78 1.11 -3.64 -3.80
C ALA A 78 2.05 -4.82 -3.45
N TYR A 79 2.59 -4.85 -2.25
CA TYR A 79 3.53 -5.87 -1.76
C TYR A 79 2.93 -6.84 -0.73
N GLU A 80 1.62 -6.82 -0.52
CA GLU A 80 0.93 -7.61 0.50
C GLU A 80 1.21 -9.12 0.44
N ALA A 81 1.45 -9.66 -0.75
CA ALA A 81 1.72 -11.08 -0.95
C ALA A 81 3.03 -11.56 -0.31
N TYR A 82 3.91 -10.65 0.07
CA TYR A 82 5.18 -10.94 0.73
C TYR A 82 5.06 -10.95 2.25
N ILE A 83 3.94 -10.51 2.81
CA ILE A 83 3.70 -10.53 4.27
C ILE A 83 3.77 -11.97 4.77
N SER A 84 4.63 -12.18 5.76
CA SER A 84 4.88 -13.49 6.36
C SER A 84 4.59 -13.55 7.86
N GLU A 85 4.36 -12.41 8.50
CA GLU A 85 4.11 -12.29 9.94
C GLU A 85 2.61 -12.20 10.23
N ASP A 86 2.12 -13.00 11.16
CA ASP A 86 0.68 -13.12 11.50
C ASP A 86 0.09 -11.82 12.10
N ASN A 87 0.93 -10.95 12.67
CA ASN A 87 0.53 -9.68 13.26
C ASN A 87 0.49 -8.51 12.26
N VAL A 88 0.72 -8.77 10.97
CA VAL A 88 0.66 -7.79 9.89
C VAL A 88 -0.58 -8.01 9.04
N ALA A 89 -1.36 -6.97 8.83
CA ALA A 89 -2.59 -7.05 8.05
C ALA A 89 -2.31 -7.19 6.54
N HIS A 90 -2.98 -8.12 5.87
CA HIS A 90 -2.92 -8.28 4.42
C HIS A 90 -3.81 -7.27 3.67
N THR A 91 -4.77 -6.70 4.34
CA THR A 91 -5.64 -5.65 3.83
C THR A 91 -5.99 -4.67 4.94
N ILE A 92 -6.08 -3.39 4.61
CA ILE A 92 -6.51 -2.39 5.59
C ILE A 92 -7.92 -2.68 6.14
N TYR A 93 -8.73 -3.43 5.40
CA TYR A 93 -10.10 -3.78 5.82
C TYR A 93 -10.17 -4.86 6.90
N GLU A 94 -9.03 -5.37 7.37
CA GLU A 94 -8.95 -6.13 8.62
C GLU A 94 -9.04 -5.23 9.86
N CYS A 95 -8.84 -3.91 9.68
CA CYS A 95 -9.00 -2.92 10.73
C CYS A 95 -10.46 -2.44 10.81
N GLU A 96 -10.97 -2.30 12.04
CA GLU A 96 -12.32 -1.81 12.28
C GLU A 96 -12.43 -0.34 11.83
N GLY A 97 -13.53 0.02 11.17
CA GLY A 97 -13.76 1.37 10.67
C GLY A 97 -13.01 1.73 9.37
N ALA A 98 -12.17 0.85 8.80
CA ALA A 98 -11.41 1.18 7.59
C ALA A 98 -12.32 1.44 6.36
N ARG A 99 -13.52 0.87 6.30
CA ARG A 99 -14.44 1.07 5.18
C ARG A 99 -15.00 2.49 5.09
N THR A 100 -14.91 3.26 6.14
CA THR A 100 -15.38 4.65 6.19
C THR A 100 -14.29 5.68 5.91
N CYS A 101 -13.01 5.26 5.91
CA CYS A 101 -11.89 6.19 5.72
C CYS A 101 -10.80 5.72 4.75
N ALA A 102 -10.87 4.51 4.15
CA ALA A 102 -9.77 4.01 3.35
C ALA A 102 -10.15 3.57 1.93
N ILE A 103 -9.24 3.86 0.99
CA ILE A 103 -9.18 3.30 -0.37
C ILE A 103 -7.96 2.39 -0.42
N GLU A 104 -8.12 1.14 -0.83
CA GLU A 104 -7.02 0.20 -0.98
C GLU A 104 -6.62 0.03 -2.44
N LEU A 105 -5.32 0.02 -2.71
CA LEU A 105 -4.74 -0.25 -4.02
C LEU A 105 -4.03 -1.60 -3.99
N LYS A 106 -4.33 -2.46 -4.97
CA LYS A 106 -3.70 -3.77 -5.15
C LYS A 106 -3.07 -3.89 -6.52
N SER A 107 -1.99 -4.66 -6.61
CA SER A 107 -1.23 -4.84 -7.85
C SER A 107 -0.89 -6.30 -8.10
N PHE A 108 -1.10 -6.76 -9.33
CA PHE A 108 -0.63 -8.05 -9.80
C PHE A 108 0.83 -8.02 -10.28
N SER A 109 1.44 -6.84 -10.33
CA SER A 109 2.81 -6.67 -10.83
C SER A 109 3.84 -7.44 -10.01
N LYS A 110 3.62 -7.55 -8.70
CA LYS A 110 4.60 -8.13 -7.76
C LYS A 110 4.32 -9.59 -7.49
N ASN A 111 3.13 -9.92 -7.05
CA ASN A 111 2.75 -11.28 -6.69
C ASN A 111 2.66 -12.21 -7.90
N ALA A 112 2.09 -11.75 -9.02
CA ALA A 112 1.84 -12.56 -10.21
C ALA A 112 2.82 -12.33 -11.37
N GLY A 113 3.84 -11.48 -11.19
CA GLY A 113 4.78 -11.14 -12.26
C GLY A 113 4.16 -10.32 -13.41
N PHE A 114 3.03 -9.67 -13.19
CA PHE A 114 2.28 -8.94 -14.23
C PHE A 114 2.83 -7.53 -14.52
N THR A 115 4.11 -7.27 -14.23
CA THR A 115 4.71 -5.95 -14.45
C THR A 115 4.53 -5.46 -15.89
N GLY A 116 4.71 -6.34 -16.89
CA GLY A 116 4.49 -6.04 -18.31
C GLY A 116 3.03 -6.14 -18.76
N VAL A 117 2.19 -6.85 -18.01
CA VAL A 117 0.77 -7.09 -18.33
C VAL A 117 -0.13 -5.91 -17.90
N ARG A 118 0.29 -5.14 -16.91
CA ARG A 118 -0.35 -3.92 -16.42
C ARG A 118 -1.74 -4.14 -15.80
N LEU A 119 -1.81 -4.90 -14.72
CA LEU A 119 -3.05 -5.13 -13.98
C LEU A 119 -2.92 -4.75 -12.50
N GLY A 120 -3.92 -4.07 -12.01
CA GLY A 120 -4.14 -3.74 -10.61
C GLY A 120 -5.60 -3.39 -10.39
N TYR A 121 -6.01 -3.21 -9.15
CA TYR A 121 -7.36 -2.75 -8.83
C TYR A 121 -7.36 -1.85 -7.59
N ALA A 122 -8.43 -1.05 -7.48
CA ALA A 122 -8.71 -0.24 -6.31
C ALA A 122 -10.00 -0.73 -5.65
N VAL A 123 -9.99 -0.84 -4.34
CA VAL A 123 -11.18 -1.07 -3.55
C VAL A 123 -11.62 0.26 -2.96
N VAL A 124 -12.78 0.74 -3.40
CA VAL A 124 -13.40 1.98 -2.90
C VAL A 124 -14.73 1.61 -2.24
N PRO A 125 -14.82 1.56 -0.91
CA PRO A 125 -16.01 1.16 -0.22
C PRO A 125 -17.22 2.07 -0.51
N LYS A 126 -18.43 1.51 -0.49
CA LYS A 126 -19.65 2.29 -0.66
C LYS A 126 -19.94 3.22 0.53
N ASP A 127 -19.43 2.86 1.69
CA ASP A 127 -19.61 3.62 2.94
C ASP A 127 -18.64 4.81 3.04
N LEU A 128 -17.62 4.86 2.17
CA LEU A 128 -16.63 5.95 2.14
C LEU A 128 -17.24 7.22 1.53
N LYS A 129 -17.33 8.26 2.36
CA LYS A 129 -17.88 9.56 2.00
C LYS A 129 -16.95 10.70 2.39
N CYS A 130 -17.09 11.82 1.68
CA CYS A 130 -16.57 13.13 2.08
C CYS A 130 -17.77 14.08 2.23
N GLY A 131 -18.17 14.37 3.45
CA GLY A 131 -19.48 14.96 3.75
C GLY A 131 -20.60 14.07 3.21
N GLU A 132 -21.50 14.65 2.42
CA GLU A 132 -22.61 13.91 1.79
C GLU A 132 -22.21 13.21 0.47
N VAL A 133 -20.96 13.38 0.01
CA VAL A 133 -20.54 12.90 -1.31
C VAL A 133 -19.93 11.50 -1.20
N SER A 134 -20.49 10.53 -1.94
CA SER A 134 -19.95 9.18 -2.04
C SER A 134 -18.71 9.14 -2.92
N LEU A 135 -17.55 8.81 -2.33
CA LEU A 135 -16.30 8.64 -3.09
C LEU A 135 -16.36 7.43 -4.03
N HIS A 136 -17.11 6.39 -3.65
CA HIS A 136 -17.36 5.23 -4.52
C HIS A 136 -18.06 5.65 -5.82
N GLN A 137 -19.12 6.45 -5.74
CA GLN A 137 -19.85 6.91 -6.94
C GLN A 137 -18.97 7.83 -7.80
N MET A 138 -18.20 8.72 -7.19
CA MET A 138 -17.24 9.58 -7.90
C MET A 138 -16.19 8.75 -8.62
N TRP A 139 -15.62 7.76 -7.95
CA TRP A 139 -14.64 6.85 -8.54
C TRP A 139 -15.23 6.05 -9.68
N ALA A 140 -16.39 5.43 -9.50
CA ALA A 140 -17.06 4.64 -10.53
C ALA A 140 -17.32 5.48 -11.80
N ARG A 141 -17.83 6.69 -11.64
CA ARG A 141 -18.04 7.64 -12.76
C ARG A 141 -16.72 8.02 -13.43
N ARG A 142 -15.70 8.38 -12.64
CA ARG A 142 -14.39 8.77 -13.16
C ARG A 142 -13.74 7.63 -13.93
N HIS A 143 -13.72 6.43 -13.35
CA HIS A 143 -13.13 5.25 -13.95
C HIS A 143 -13.84 4.88 -15.24
N GLY A 144 -15.16 4.73 -15.21
CA GLY A 144 -15.97 4.36 -16.36
C GLY A 144 -15.96 5.38 -17.51
N THR A 145 -15.65 6.66 -17.22
CA THR A 145 -15.59 7.72 -18.24
C THR A 145 -14.20 7.87 -18.85
N LYS A 146 -13.14 7.65 -18.06
CA LYS A 146 -11.75 7.96 -18.47
C LYS A 146 -10.96 6.75 -18.94
N PHE A 147 -11.28 5.55 -18.45
CA PHE A 147 -10.43 4.38 -18.66
C PHE A 147 -11.20 3.15 -19.15
N ASN A 148 -12.42 2.90 -18.68
CA ASN A 148 -13.27 1.74 -18.96
C ASN A 148 -12.74 0.37 -18.46
N GLY A 149 -11.56 0.32 -17.89
CA GLY A 149 -10.95 -0.89 -17.35
C GLY A 149 -9.80 -1.45 -18.18
N ALA A 150 -9.14 -2.46 -17.63
CA ALA A 150 -8.06 -3.18 -18.30
C ALA A 150 -8.61 -4.05 -19.46
N PRO A 151 -7.79 -4.42 -20.46
CA PRO A 151 -8.20 -5.33 -21.52
C PRO A 151 -8.77 -6.64 -20.98
N TYR A 152 -9.79 -7.18 -21.63
CA TYR A 152 -10.51 -8.38 -21.15
C TYR A 152 -9.59 -9.59 -20.92
N ILE A 153 -8.64 -9.83 -21.82
CA ILE A 153 -7.67 -10.94 -21.69
C ILE A 153 -6.85 -10.79 -20.42
N VAL A 154 -6.45 -9.55 -20.09
CA VAL A 154 -5.68 -9.24 -18.87
C VAL A 154 -6.53 -9.46 -17.60
N GLN A 155 -7.83 -9.10 -17.66
CA GLN A 155 -8.75 -9.37 -16.56
C GLN A 155 -8.94 -10.88 -16.33
N ARG A 156 -9.07 -11.67 -17.42
CA ARG A 156 -9.15 -13.13 -17.33
C ARG A 156 -7.86 -13.75 -16.76
N ALA A 157 -6.70 -13.20 -17.13
CA ALA A 157 -5.43 -13.60 -16.53
C ALA A 157 -5.39 -13.31 -15.01
N GLY A 158 -5.90 -12.14 -14.60
CA GLY A 158 -6.04 -11.78 -13.17
C GLY A 158 -7.00 -12.71 -12.42
N GLU A 159 -8.10 -13.12 -13.04
CA GLU A 159 -9.02 -14.11 -12.44
C GLU A 159 -8.33 -15.47 -12.25
N ALA A 160 -7.52 -15.91 -13.21
CA ALA A 160 -6.78 -17.16 -13.12
C ALA A 160 -5.78 -17.20 -11.94
N VAL A 161 -5.26 -16.04 -11.50
CA VAL A 161 -4.41 -15.91 -10.31
C VAL A 161 -5.10 -16.41 -9.05
N TYR A 162 -6.42 -16.26 -8.95
CA TYR A 162 -7.21 -16.68 -7.79
C TYR A 162 -7.73 -18.13 -7.88
N SER A 163 -7.47 -18.84 -8.98
CA SER A 163 -7.73 -20.28 -9.04
C SER A 163 -6.81 -21.05 -8.09
N GLU A 164 -7.16 -22.29 -7.74
CA GLU A 164 -6.31 -23.11 -6.87
C GLU A 164 -4.91 -23.33 -7.47
N ALA A 165 -4.84 -23.58 -8.78
CA ALA A 165 -3.56 -23.69 -9.48
C ALA A 165 -2.76 -22.37 -9.48
N GLY A 166 -3.44 -21.23 -9.71
CA GLY A 166 -2.83 -19.91 -9.65
C GLY A 166 -2.27 -19.59 -8.28
N LYS A 167 -3.06 -19.78 -7.23
CA LYS A 167 -2.61 -19.58 -5.84
C LYS A 167 -1.38 -20.44 -5.49
N ALA A 168 -1.37 -21.72 -5.92
CA ALA A 168 -0.24 -22.60 -5.68
C ALA A 168 1.04 -22.08 -6.36
N GLN A 169 0.96 -21.67 -7.63
CA GLN A 169 2.08 -21.09 -8.37
C GLN A 169 2.58 -19.77 -7.73
N LEU A 170 1.66 -18.91 -7.31
CA LEU A 170 2.02 -17.67 -6.63
C LEU A 170 2.78 -17.94 -5.32
N LYS A 171 2.31 -18.89 -4.54
CA LYS A 171 2.96 -19.28 -3.28
C LYS A 171 4.40 -19.74 -3.52
N GLU A 172 4.65 -20.55 -4.55
CA GLU A 172 6.00 -20.98 -4.93
C GLU A 172 6.87 -19.80 -5.37
N GLN A 173 6.33 -18.91 -6.19
CA GLN A 173 7.04 -17.73 -6.67
C GLN A 173 7.40 -16.78 -5.52
N VAL A 174 6.47 -16.47 -4.62
CA VAL A 174 6.70 -15.64 -3.44
C VAL A 174 7.76 -16.29 -2.53
N ALA A 175 7.66 -17.60 -2.27
CA ALA A 175 8.64 -18.33 -1.48
C ALA A 175 10.06 -18.25 -2.07
N TYR A 176 10.19 -18.30 -3.40
CA TYR A 176 11.46 -18.10 -4.09
C TYR A 176 12.05 -16.72 -3.82
N TYR A 177 11.25 -15.65 -3.94
CA TYR A 177 11.71 -14.29 -3.66
C TYR A 177 12.07 -14.08 -2.20
N MET A 178 11.27 -14.60 -1.27
CA MET A 178 11.56 -14.52 0.17
C MET A 178 12.84 -15.27 0.55
N LYS A 179 13.12 -16.41 -0.08
CA LYS A 179 14.39 -17.12 0.09
C LYS A 179 15.58 -16.27 -0.39
N ASN A 180 15.45 -15.57 -1.51
CA ASN A 180 16.49 -14.67 -2.01
C ASN A 180 16.68 -13.48 -1.06
N ALA A 181 15.60 -12.88 -0.55
CA ALA A 181 15.66 -11.80 0.42
C ALA A 181 16.40 -12.21 1.69
N ALA A 182 16.09 -13.40 2.24
CA ALA A 182 16.77 -13.94 3.40
C ALA A 182 18.27 -14.18 3.15
N ALA A 183 18.64 -14.72 1.98
CA ALA A 183 20.02 -14.96 1.61
C ALA A 183 20.82 -13.65 1.49
N ILE A 184 20.23 -12.61 0.85
CA ILE A 184 20.85 -11.28 0.71
C ILE A 184 21.02 -10.64 2.08
N LYS A 185 19.95 -10.63 2.89
CA LYS A 185 19.98 -10.07 4.25
C LYS A 185 21.06 -10.73 5.11
N GLY A 186 21.08 -12.04 5.16
CA GLY A 186 22.09 -12.79 5.93
C GLY A 186 23.51 -12.56 5.42
N GLY A 187 23.71 -12.54 4.10
CA GLY A 187 25.03 -12.25 3.50
C GLY A 187 25.54 -10.86 3.86
N LEU A 188 24.69 -9.84 3.80
CA LEU A 188 25.07 -8.47 4.17
C LEU A 188 25.36 -8.34 5.68
N GLN A 189 24.53 -8.96 6.53
CA GLN A 189 24.76 -8.97 7.97
C GLN A 189 26.09 -9.66 8.34
N ASN A 190 26.40 -10.78 7.70
CA ASN A 190 27.68 -11.49 7.89
C ASN A 190 28.88 -10.66 7.41
N ALA A 191 28.67 -9.78 6.45
CA ALA A 191 29.69 -8.83 5.98
C ALA A 191 29.78 -7.54 6.86
N GLY A 192 29.03 -7.46 7.95
CA GLY A 192 29.10 -6.36 8.92
C GLY A 192 28.18 -5.17 8.61
N PHE A 193 27.26 -5.31 7.64
CA PHE A 193 26.26 -4.27 7.38
C PHE A 193 25.06 -4.38 8.32
N GLU A 194 24.53 -3.24 8.73
CA GLU A 194 23.21 -3.17 9.36
C GLU A 194 22.16 -3.20 8.26
N VAL A 195 21.18 -4.13 8.37
CA VAL A 195 20.19 -4.38 7.33
C VAL A 195 18.78 -4.33 7.93
N PHE A 196 17.92 -3.52 7.32
CA PHE A 196 16.51 -3.35 7.70
C PHE A 196 15.59 -3.95 6.65
N GLY A 197 14.35 -4.29 7.04
CA GLY A 197 13.38 -4.88 6.12
C GLY A 197 13.73 -6.30 5.67
N GLY A 198 13.11 -6.74 4.56
CA GLY A 198 13.35 -8.05 3.97
C GLY A 198 12.80 -9.23 4.78
N VAL A 199 11.72 -9.00 5.54
CA VAL A 199 10.96 -10.00 6.29
C VAL A 199 9.55 -10.14 5.70
N ASN A 200 9.00 -9.01 5.27
CA ASN A 200 7.70 -8.88 4.58
C ASN A 200 7.85 -8.15 3.26
#